data_94b8d8067d077f2cc8bbb279feee45a4
#
_entry.id   94b8d8067d077f2cc8bbb279feee45a4
#
_cell.length_a   1.000
_cell.length_b   1.000
_cell.length_c   1.000
_cell.angle_alpha   90.00
_cell.angle_beta   90.00
_cell.angle_gamma   90.00
#
_symmetry.space_group_name_H-M   'P 1'
#
loop_
_entity.id
_entity.type
_entity.pdbx_description
1 polymer ?
#
loop_
_entity_poly.entity_id
_entity_poly.type
_entity_poly.pdbx_seq_one_letter_code
_entity_poly.pdbx_strand_id
1 'polypeptide(L)'
;LRENRFGTVINVTSSKQEVELADALIEASEAIELKFGYRLTHQKSILLTTIIRDLRTTFPSVSFGEPLPRSGMSPDGGILSITTREGRHSLPILITEVKNQGTNDLRLEEGLKKQAMGNAIERLGKNVIGFRTMMLDEGIVPFVCFGYGYDFQDGSSILDRVRTIAMFGELNRISVVPEGDDGKFNRGSFFFRQAPWSRSDMVHVLPEVASRAIHFYIAKYGEDAFHK
;
A
#
# COMPACT_ATOMS: atom_id res chain seq x y z
N LEU A 1 -3.43 -4.76 23.60
CA LEU A 1 -1.96 -4.73 23.65
C LEU A 1 -1.50 -6.15 23.88
N ARG A 2 -0.80 -6.74 22.91
CA ARG A 2 -0.15 -8.04 23.12
C ARG A 2 1.26 -7.75 23.62
N GLU A 3 1.51 -8.09 24.85
CA GLU A 3 2.86 -8.17 25.38
C GLU A 3 3.43 -9.55 25.04
N ASN A 4 4.70 -9.61 24.70
CA ASN A 4 5.41 -10.88 24.69
C ASN A 4 5.62 -11.34 26.14
N ARG A 5 6.09 -12.58 26.35
CA ARG A 5 6.36 -13.11 27.69
C ARG A 5 7.40 -12.32 28.51
N PHE A 6 8.07 -11.35 27.91
CA PHE A 6 9.05 -10.45 28.54
C PHE A 6 8.49 -9.06 28.79
N GLY A 7 7.18 -8.83 28.60
CA GLY A 7 6.54 -7.52 28.80
C GLY A 7 6.81 -6.51 27.69
N THR A 8 7.46 -6.91 26.58
CA THR A 8 7.69 -6.00 25.46
C THR A 8 6.43 -5.86 24.63
N VAL A 9 5.97 -4.62 24.43
CA VAL A 9 4.78 -4.34 23.66
C VAL A 9 5.08 -4.48 22.18
N ILE A 10 4.56 -5.54 21.55
CA ILE A 10 4.78 -5.85 20.12
C ILE A 10 4.33 -4.69 19.21
N ASN A 11 3.37 -3.87 19.66
CA ASN A 11 2.86 -2.73 18.89
C ASN A 11 3.84 -1.55 18.76
N VAL A 12 4.85 -1.43 19.62
CA VAL A 12 5.82 -0.31 19.56
C VAL A 12 6.58 -0.30 18.23
N THR A 13 7.00 -1.48 17.76
CA THR A 13 7.76 -1.59 16.50
C THR A 13 6.88 -1.29 15.27
N SER A 14 5.62 -1.75 15.27
CA SER A 14 4.67 -1.42 14.20
C SER A 14 4.35 0.07 14.18
N SER A 15 4.07 0.68 15.33
CA SER A 15 3.81 2.11 15.44
C SER A 15 5.00 2.96 14.97
N LYS A 16 6.24 2.52 15.24
CA LYS A 16 7.42 3.20 14.74
C LYS A 16 7.48 3.21 13.21
N GLN A 17 7.20 2.09 12.56
CA GLN A 17 7.21 2.00 11.09
C GLN A 17 6.06 2.79 10.45
N GLU A 18 4.90 2.87 11.10
CA GLU A 18 3.80 3.73 10.65
C GLU A 18 4.19 5.22 10.72
N VAL A 19 4.95 5.64 11.75
CA VAL A 19 5.48 7.01 11.86
C VAL A 19 6.52 7.27 10.76
N GLU A 20 7.49 6.37 10.55
CA GLU A 20 8.48 6.49 9.47
C GLU A 20 7.81 6.61 8.09
N LEU A 21 6.75 5.82 7.85
CA LEU A 21 5.98 5.90 6.62
C LEU A 21 5.23 7.24 6.49
N ALA A 22 4.62 7.73 7.56
CA ALA A 22 3.92 9.01 7.55
C ALA A 22 4.88 10.17 7.24
N ASP A 23 6.06 10.19 7.86
CA ASP A 23 7.10 11.19 7.60
C ASP A 23 7.63 11.10 6.16
N ALA A 24 7.83 9.88 5.64
CA ALA A 24 8.24 9.67 4.26
C ALA A 24 7.18 10.15 3.26
N LEU A 25 5.88 9.96 3.57
CA LEU A 25 4.79 10.44 2.74
C LEU A 25 4.71 11.97 2.68
N ILE A 26 4.95 12.66 3.79
CA ILE A 26 4.99 14.13 3.83
C ILE A 26 6.09 14.61 2.87
N GLU A 27 7.30 14.10 3.02
CA GLU A 27 8.44 14.48 2.16
C GLU A 27 8.20 14.13 0.68
N ALA A 28 7.64 12.94 0.40
CA ALA A 28 7.28 12.55 -0.94
C ALA A 28 6.20 13.45 -1.55
N SER A 29 5.21 13.87 -0.75
CA SER A 29 4.14 14.77 -1.20
C SER A 29 4.70 16.13 -1.59
N GLU A 30 5.57 16.72 -0.77
CA GLU A 30 6.25 17.98 -1.08
C GLU A 30 7.06 17.89 -2.38
N ALA A 31 7.81 16.82 -2.56
CA ALA A 31 8.59 16.59 -3.78
C ALA A 31 7.71 16.46 -5.03
N ILE A 32 6.55 15.80 -4.91
CA ILE A 32 5.60 15.63 -5.99
C ILE A 32 4.91 16.95 -6.33
N GLU A 33 4.45 17.70 -5.34
CA GLU A 33 3.85 19.03 -5.53
C GLU A 33 4.83 19.99 -6.20
N LEU A 34 6.08 20.00 -5.75
CA LEU A 34 7.14 20.83 -6.36
C LEU A 34 7.39 20.44 -7.82
N LYS A 35 7.41 19.13 -8.13
CA LYS A 35 7.72 18.63 -9.47
C LYS A 35 6.61 18.84 -10.48
N PHE A 36 5.35 18.62 -10.10
CA PHE A 36 4.22 18.60 -11.00
C PHE A 36 3.30 19.83 -10.87
N GLY A 37 3.35 20.52 -9.74
CA GLY A 37 2.47 21.65 -9.43
C GLY A 37 1.01 21.26 -9.18
N TYR A 38 0.69 19.97 -9.05
CA TYR A 38 -0.67 19.50 -8.77
C TYR A 38 -0.99 19.55 -7.30
N ARG A 39 -2.23 19.96 -6.99
CA ARG A 39 -2.75 19.90 -5.63
C ARG A 39 -3.02 18.45 -5.23
N LEU A 40 -2.44 18.04 -4.10
CA LEU A 40 -2.60 16.71 -3.53
C LEU A 40 -3.68 16.69 -2.45
N THR A 41 -4.34 15.55 -2.33
CA THR A 41 -5.27 15.24 -1.22
C THR A 41 -4.85 13.94 -0.56
N HIS A 42 -4.94 13.90 0.76
CA HIS A 42 -4.60 12.72 1.56
C HIS A 42 -5.81 12.23 2.34
N GLN A 43 -6.11 10.94 2.21
CA GLN A 43 -7.19 10.26 2.91
C GLN A 43 -6.62 9.07 3.70
N LYS A 44 -7.01 8.93 4.97
CA LYS A 44 -6.60 7.77 5.79
C LYS A 44 -7.32 6.48 5.42
N SER A 45 -8.53 6.60 4.88
CA SER A 45 -9.37 5.44 4.57
C SER A 45 -10.39 5.76 3.50
N ILE A 46 -10.92 4.71 2.86
CA ILE A 46 -12.06 4.80 1.94
C ILE A 46 -13.14 3.81 2.37
N LEU A 47 -14.40 4.25 2.35
CA LEU A 47 -15.53 3.39 2.70
C LEU A 47 -15.88 2.45 1.54
N LEU A 48 -16.25 1.21 1.85
CA LEU A 48 -16.71 0.26 0.84
C LEU A 48 -18.00 0.72 0.15
N THR A 49 -18.84 1.48 0.84
CA THR A 49 -20.06 2.08 0.25
C THR A 49 -19.72 3.03 -0.90
N THR A 50 -18.63 3.79 -0.77
CA THR A 50 -18.14 4.67 -1.85
C THR A 50 -17.68 3.85 -3.04
N ILE A 51 -16.85 2.85 -2.81
CA ILE A 51 -16.34 1.97 -3.89
C ILE A 51 -17.49 1.26 -4.62
N ILE A 52 -18.46 0.70 -3.88
CA ILE A 52 -19.59 0.00 -4.49
C ILE A 52 -20.49 0.94 -5.27
N ARG A 53 -20.70 2.18 -4.79
CA ARG A 53 -21.44 3.19 -5.55
C ARG A 53 -20.78 3.45 -6.92
N ASP A 54 -19.46 3.62 -6.92
CA ASP A 54 -18.70 3.90 -8.14
C ASP A 54 -18.70 2.68 -9.08
N LEU A 55 -18.54 1.46 -8.52
CA LEU A 55 -18.65 0.21 -9.29
C LEU A 55 -20.04 0.01 -9.91
N ARG A 56 -21.12 0.38 -9.22
CA ARG A 56 -22.49 0.31 -9.78
C ARG A 56 -22.67 1.26 -10.96
N THR A 57 -21.99 2.39 -10.95
CA THR A 57 -22.01 3.31 -12.07
C THR A 57 -21.26 2.74 -13.28
N THR A 58 -20.12 2.11 -13.05
CA THR A 58 -19.29 1.49 -14.09
C THR A 58 -19.89 0.19 -14.62
N PHE A 59 -20.48 -0.62 -13.74
CA PHE A 59 -21.02 -1.94 -14.06
C PHE A 59 -22.51 -2.06 -13.69
N PRO A 60 -23.40 -1.35 -14.38
CA PRO A 60 -24.82 -1.25 -14.00
C PRO A 60 -25.58 -2.58 -14.05
N SER A 61 -25.08 -3.55 -14.80
CA SER A 61 -25.67 -4.91 -14.89
C SER A 61 -25.25 -5.85 -13.76
N VAL A 62 -24.28 -5.44 -12.92
CA VAL A 62 -23.79 -6.28 -11.82
C VAL A 62 -24.49 -5.93 -10.52
N SER A 63 -25.03 -6.94 -9.87
CA SER A 63 -25.62 -6.78 -8.52
C SER A 63 -24.53 -6.86 -7.47
N PHE A 64 -24.18 -5.71 -6.90
CA PHE A 64 -23.25 -5.62 -5.78
C PHE A 64 -24.01 -5.68 -4.46
N GLY A 65 -23.51 -6.48 -3.50
CA GLY A 65 -24.05 -6.53 -2.15
C GLY A 65 -23.90 -5.21 -1.41
N GLU A 66 -24.71 -5.02 -0.37
CA GLU A 66 -24.61 -3.83 0.50
C GLU A 66 -23.56 -4.07 1.60
N PRO A 67 -22.50 -3.28 1.65
CA PRO A 67 -21.54 -3.37 2.74
C PRO A 67 -22.09 -2.73 4.01
N LEU A 68 -21.54 -3.11 5.16
CA LEU A 68 -21.85 -2.40 6.39
C LEU A 68 -21.40 -0.92 6.26
N PRO A 69 -22.18 0.05 6.76
CA PRO A 69 -21.93 1.50 6.55
C PRO A 69 -20.54 1.98 6.97
N ARG A 70 -19.93 1.34 7.98
CA ARG A 70 -18.60 1.68 8.50
C ARG A 70 -17.46 0.82 7.95
N SER A 71 -17.78 -0.13 7.07
CA SER A 71 -16.75 -0.97 6.45
C SER A 71 -15.93 -0.16 5.47
N GLY A 72 -14.61 -0.27 5.56
CA GLY A 72 -13.69 0.45 4.71
C GLY A 72 -12.33 -0.23 4.60
N MET A 73 -11.50 0.35 3.78
CA MET A 73 -10.08 0.04 3.66
C MET A 73 -9.27 1.19 4.23
N SER A 74 -8.30 0.86 5.06
CA SER A 74 -7.43 1.84 5.74
C SER A 74 -6.01 1.35 5.63
N PRO A 75 -5.30 1.70 4.55
CA PRO A 75 -3.88 1.42 4.42
C PRO A 75 -3.10 2.26 5.44
N ASP A 76 -1.99 1.72 5.94
CA ASP A 76 -1.27 2.29 7.09
C ASP A 76 -0.79 3.74 6.83
N GLY A 77 -0.33 4.07 5.62
CA GLY A 77 0.03 5.43 5.23
C GLY A 77 -1.11 6.19 4.52
N GLY A 78 -2.25 5.56 4.28
CA GLY A 78 -3.37 6.19 3.59
C GLY A 78 -3.25 6.21 2.07
N ILE A 79 -4.05 7.08 1.46
CA ILE A 79 -4.23 7.24 0.03
C ILE A 79 -3.91 8.69 -0.33
N LEU A 80 -2.89 8.90 -1.14
CA LEU A 80 -2.54 10.19 -1.71
C LEU A 80 -3.09 10.27 -3.13
N SER A 81 -3.77 11.35 -3.47
CA SER A 81 -4.46 11.49 -4.75
C SER A 81 -4.26 12.88 -5.36
N ILE A 82 -4.37 12.95 -6.69
CA ILE A 82 -4.58 14.20 -7.43
C ILE A 82 -6.06 14.37 -7.71
N THR A 83 -6.52 15.62 -7.83
CA THR A 83 -7.93 15.95 -8.09
C THR A 83 -8.09 16.50 -9.51
N THR A 84 -9.10 16.02 -10.23
CA THR A 84 -9.46 16.60 -11.53
C THR A 84 -10.05 18.00 -11.37
N ARG A 85 -9.89 18.88 -12.37
CA ARG A 85 -10.43 20.27 -12.37
C ARG A 85 -11.92 20.33 -12.13
N GLU A 86 -12.66 19.36 -12.59
CA GLU A 86 -14.09 19.25 -12.34
C GLU A 86 -14.43 18.90 -10.89
N GLY A 87 -13.42 18.57 -10.06
CA GLY A 87 -13.59 18.18 -8.65
C GLY A 87 -14.36 16.88 -8.44
N ARG A 88 -14.69 16.17 -9.53
CA ARG A 88 -15.54 14.98 -9.50
C ARG A 88 -14.79 13.70 -9.18
N HIS A 89 -13.51 13.65 -9.51
CA HIS A 89 -12.69 12.46 -9.33
C HIS A 89 -11.40 12.78 -8.61
N SER A 90 -11.13 11.97 -7.59
CA SER A 90 -9.85 11.92 -6.89
C SER A 90 -9.13 10.67 -7.35
N LEU A 91 -8.02 10.84 -8.05
CA LEU A 91 -7.24 9.75 -8.65
C LEU A 91 -6.05 9.40 -7.74
N PRO A 92 -6.04 8.23 -7.13
CA PRO A 92 -4.93 7.80 -6.28
C PRO A 92 -3.61 7.73 -7.05
N ILE A 93 -2.58 8.35 -6.49
CA ILE A 93 -1.21 8.30 -7.01
C ILE A 93 -0.28 7.49 -6.10
N LEU A 94 -0.68 7.30 -4.84
CA LEU A 94 -0.03 6.41 -3.88
C LEU A 94 -1.07 5.82 -2.92
N ILE A 95 -0.98 4.53 -2.69
CA ILE A 95 -1.69 3.79 -1.65
C ILE A 95 -0.61 3.03 -0.88
N THR A 96 -0.36 3.38 0.37
CA THR A 96 0.84 2.95 1.07
C THR A 96 0.53 2.11 2.31
N GLU A 97 1.27 1.05 2.45
CA GLU A 97 1.12 0.05 3.50
C GLU A 97 2.48 -0.34 4.09
N VAL A 98 2.55 -0.58 5.39
CA VAL A 98 3.70 -1.24 6.03
C VAL A 98 3.25 -2.52 6.68
N LYS A 99 4.09 -3.55 6.63
CA LYS A 99 3.81 -4.84 7.29
C LYS A 99 5.04 -5.33 8.03
N ASN A 100 4.84 -5.60 9.31
CA ASN A 100 5.83 -6.23 10.15
C ASN A 100 5.46 -7.71 10.38
N GLN A 101 6.38 -8.59 10.12
CA GLN A 101 6.29 -10.01 10.42
C GLN A 101 7.49 -10.47 11.28
N GLY A 102 7.84 -9.66 12.28
CA GLY A 102 8.98 -9.91 13.17
C GLY A 102 8.67 -10.76 14.39
N THR A 103 7.44 -11.23 14.60
CA THR A 103 7.10 -12.06 15.76
C THR A 103 7.87 -13.40 15.76
N ASN A 104 8.27 -13.87 14.59
CA ASN A 104 9.05 -15.09 14.44
C ASN A 104 10.55 -14.88 14.61
N ASP A 105 11.06 -13.66 14.42
CA ASP A 105 12.48 -13.33 14.63
C ASP A 105 12.83 -13.56 16.10
N LEU A 106 12.05 -13.00 17.01
CA LEU A 106 12.24 -13.20 18.45
C LEU A 106 12.08 -14.66 18.85
N ARG A 107 11.10 -15.37 18.26
CA ARG A 107 10.91 -16.79 18.52
C ARG A 107 12.09 -17.63 18.05
N LEU A 108 12.71 -17.27 16.93
CA LEU A 108 13.88 -17.97 16.41
C LEU A 108 15.09 -17.74 17.33
N GLU A 109 15.32 -16.50 17.79
CA GLU A 109 16.35 -16.16 18.77
C GLU A 109 16.15 -16.93 20.09
N GLU A 110 14.90 -17.19 20.47
CA GLU A 110 14.53 -17.98 21.63
C GLU A 110 14.58 -19.50 21.41
N GLY A 111 14.96 -19.97 20.21
CA GLY A 111 14.96 -21.38 19.83
C GLY A 111 13.56 -22.00 19.71
N LEU A 112 12.51 -21.18 19.56
CA LEU A 112 11.13 -21.63 19.47
C LEU A 112 10.70 -21.82 18.01
N LYS A 113 9.76 -22.74 17.78
CA LYS A 113 9.17 -22.94 16.44
C LYS A 113 8.38 -21.70 16.01
N LYS A 114 8.41 -21.42 14.70
CA LYS A 114 7.61 -20.37 14.06
C LYS A 114 6.12 -20.54 14.37
N GLN A 115 5.40 -19.43 14.60
CA GLN A 115 3.94 -19.42 14.73
C GLN A 115 3.27 -19.28 13.36
N ALA A 116 2.00 -19.70 13.26
CA ALA A 116 1.19 -19.44 12.07
C ALA A 116 1.00 -17.94 11.84
N MET A 117 1.16 -17.50 10.60
CA MET A 117 1.34 -16.10 10.18
C MET A 117 0.19 -15.59 9.31
N GLY A 118 -1.07 -15.94 9.65
CA GLY A 118 -2.20 -15.66 8.79
C GLY A 118 -2.65 -14.20 8.75
N ASN A 119 -2.83 -13.56 9.90
CA ASN A 119 -3.62 -12.33 10.00
C ASN A 119 -3.06 -11.09 9.24
N ALA A 120 -1.74 -10.91 9.19
CA ALA A 120 -1.17 -9.75 8.51
C ALA A 120 -1.30 -9.88 6.98
N ILE A 121 -1.10 -11.08 6.46
CA ILE A 121 -1.23 -11.38 5.04
C ILE A 121 -2.69 -11.38 4.58
N GLU A 122 -3.62 -11.85 5.39
CA GLU A 122 -5.05 -11.74 5.10
C GLU A 122 -5.50 -10.29 5.00
N ARG A 123 -5.05 -9.43 5.93
CA ARG A 123 -5.34 -7.98 5.87
C ARG A 123 -4.70 -7.32 4.66
N LEU A 124 -3.45 -7.68 4.33
CA LEU A 124 -2.80 -7.21 3.11
C LEU A 124 -3.59 -7.63 1.87
N GLY A 125 -4.01 -8.90 1.79
CA GLY A 125 -4.83 -9.42 0.70
C GLY A 125 -6.14 -8.67 0.53
N LYS A 126 -6.85 -8.37 1.63
CA LYS A 126 -8.08 -7.57 1.61
C LYS A 126 -7.82 -6.19 0.99
N ASN A 127 -6.75 -5.49 1.42
CA ASN A 127 -6.43 -4.17 0.90
C ASN A 127 -6.06 -4.23 -0.59
N VAL A 128 -5.18 -5.15 -0.98
CA VAL A 128 -4.74 -5.33 -2.37
C VAL A 128 -5.92 -5.57 -3.31
N ILE A 129 -6.78 -6.54 -2.98
CA ILE A 129 -7.93 -6.89 -3.81
C ILE A 129 -8.94 -5.74 -3.85
N GLY A 130 -9.17 -5.09 -2.71
CA GLY A 130 -10.08 -3.96 -2.63
C GLY A 130 -9.62 -2.75 -3.43
N PHE A 131 -8.36 -2.38 -3.35
CA PHE A 131 -7.79 -1.27 -4.14
C PHE A 131 -7.69 -1.61 -5.62
N ARG A 132 -7.33 -2.84 -5.97
CA ARG A 132 -7.39 -3.29 -7.36
C ARG A 132 -8.80 -3.16 -7.93
N THR A 133 -9.82 -3.56 -7.17
CA THR A 133 -11.21 -3.44 -7.58
C THR A 133 -11.64 -1.97 -7.70
N MET A 134 -11.26 -1.12 -6.76
CA MET A 134 -11.51 0.32 -6.81
C MET A 134 -10.90 0.98 -8.06
N MET A 135 -9.71 0.52 -8.47
CA MET A 135 -8.94 1.10 -9.57
C MET A 135 -9.14 0.35 -10.90
N LEU A 136 -10.19 -0.46 -11.01
CA LEU A 136 -10.39 -1.35 -12.16
C LEU A 136 -10.44 -0.60 -13.49
N ASP A 137 -11.13 0.54 -13.53
CA ASP A 137 -11.27 1.38 -14.73
C ASP A 137 -10.01 2.19 -15.04
N GLU A 138 -9.15 2.39 -14.04
CA GLU A 138 -7.95 3.18 -14.24
C GLU A 138 -6.86 2.40 -14.96
N GLY A 139 -6.80 1.09 -14.83
CA GLY A 139 -5.77 0.24 -15.44
C GLY A 139 -4.40 0.35 -14.77
N ILE A 140 -4.32 1.04 -13.64
CA ILE A 140 -3.13 1.18 -12.80
C ILE A 140 -3.52 1.03 -11.33
N VAL A 141 -2.64 0.46 -10.52
CA VAL A 141 -2.81 0.36 -9.05
C VAL A 141 -1.53 0.88 -8.38
N PRO A 142 -1.48 2.14 -7.96
CA PRO A 142 -0.31 2.75 -7.34
C PRO A 142 -0.17 2.32 -5.86
N PHE A 143 -0.21 1.02 -5.62
CA PHE A 143 -0.11 0.41 -4.29
C PHE A 143 1.35 0.08 -3.97
N VAL A 144 1.78 0.46 -2.78
CA VAL A 144 3.13 0.17 -2.27
C VAL A 144 3.04 -0.45 -0.89
N CYS A 145 3.69 -1.58 -0.71
CA CYS A 145 3.81 -2.24 0.59
C CYS A 145 5.28 -2.41 0.97
N PHE A 146 5.66 -1.85 2.10
CA PHE A 146 6.96 -2.06 2.72
C PHE A 146 6.83 -3.11 3.83
N GLY A 147 7.30 -4.32 3.55
CA GLY A 147 7.32 -5.41 4.51
C GLY A 147 8.71 -5.61 5.10
N TYR A 148 8.79 -5.90 6.39
CA TYR A 148 10.05 -6.21 7.03
C TYR A 148 9.90 -7.28 8.11
N GLY A 149 11.01 -7.94 8.40
CA GLY A 149 11.10 -9.00 9.38
C GLY A 149 11.50 -10.33 8.78
N TYR A 150 11.82 -11.27 9.65
CA TYR A 150 12.35 -12.58 9.27
C TYR A 150 11.49 -13.35 8.26
N ASP A 151 10.17 -13.14 8.31
CA ASP A 151 9.23 -13.85 7.45
C ASP A 151 9.17 -13.26 6.02
N PHE A 152 9.74 -12.08 5.78
CA PHE A 152 9.85 -11.45 4.48
C PHE A 152 11.22 -11.66 3.81
N GLN A 153 11.94 -12.68 4.19
CA GLN A 153 13.17 -13.07 3.49
C GLN A 153 12.87 -14.02 2.33
N ASP A 154 13.81 -14.11 1.40
CA ASP A 154 13.66 -15.00 0.25
C ASP A 154 13.47 -16.46 0.66
N GLY A 155 12.62 -17.17 -0.09
CA GLY A 155 12.28 -18.57 0.20
C GLY A 155 11.27 -18.77 1.35
N SER A 156 10.75 -17.71 1.96
CA SER A 156 9.75 -17.84 3.02
C SER A 156 8.36 -18.23 2.50
N SER A 157 7.57 -18.93 3.32
CA SER A 157 6.18 -19.27 2.99
C SER A 157 5.27 -18.04 2.89
N ILE A 158 5.67 -16.91 3.46
CA ILE A 158 4.95 -15.65 3.36
C ILE A 158 5.06 -15.07 1.97
N LEU A 159 6.24 -15.08 1.35
CA LEU A 159 6.41 -14.61 -0.01
C LEU A 159 5.58 -15.41 -1.00
N ASP A 160 5.41 -16.72 -0.78
CA ASP A 160 4.54 -17.54 -1.63
C ASP A 160 3.07 -17.08 -1.55
N ARG A 161 2.56 -16.81 -0.34
CA ARG A 161 1.22 -16.25 -0.16
C ARG A 161 1.05 -14.86 -0.76
N VAL A 162 2.06 -14.00 -0.64
CA VAL A 162 2.05 -12.67 -1.27
C VAL A 162 2.06 -12.78 -2.79
N ARG A 163 2.80 -13.73 -3.37
CA ARG A 163 2.77 -14.03 -4.82
C ARG A 163 1.35 -14.40 -5.27
N THR A 164 0.65 -15.23 -4.49
CA THR A 164 -0.74 -15.57 -4.76
C THR A 164 -1.65 -14.34 -4.74
N ILE A 165 -1.52 -13.48 -3.72
CA ILE A 165 -2.27 -12.23 -3.63
C ILE A 165 -1.95 -11.30 -4.82
N ALA A 166 -0.68 -11.18 -5.19
CA ALA A 166 -0.25 -10.36 -6.31
C ALA A 166 -0.85 -10.85 -7.64
N MET A 167 -0.87 -12.14 -7.85
CA MET A 167 -1.46 -12.77 -9.04
C MET A 167 -2.96 -12.49 -9.16
N PHE A 168 -3.72 -12.76 -8.11
CA PHE A 168 -5.18 -12.53 -8.12
C PHE A 168 -5.56 -11.05 -8.06
N GLY A 169 -4.71 -10.21 -7.48
CA GLY A 169 -4.88 -8.76 -7.48
C GLY A 169 -4.40 -8.10 -8.78
N GLU A 170 -3.93 -8.86 -9.77
CA GLU A 170 -3.29 -8.34 -10.98
C GLU A 170 -2.07 -7.44 -10.69
N LEU A 171 -1.41 -7.67 -9.58
CA LEU A 171 -0.19 -7.00 -9.18
C LEU A 171 1.00 -7.83 -9.67
N ASN A 172 1.58 -7.44 -10.79
CA ASN A 172 2.53 -8.29 -11.53
C ASN A 172 3.93 -8.33 -10.91
N ARG A 173 4.17 -7.61 -9.80
CA ARG A 173 5.53 -7.47 -9.32
C ARG A 173 5.63 -7.62 -7.81
N ILE A 174 6.50 -8.53 -7.43
CA ILE A 174 7.03 -8.64 -6.09
C ILE A 174 8.53 -8.41 -6.21
N SER A 175 9.03 -7.42 -5.49
CA SER A 175 10.46 -7.18 -5.37
C SER A 175 10.89 -7.56 -3.96
N VAL A 176 11.72 -8.58 -3.86
CA VAL A 176 12.52 -8.79 -2.65
C VAL A 176 13.75 -7.92 -2.84
N VAL A 177 13.83 -6.86 -2.05
CA VAL A 177 14.89 -5.85 -2.20
C VAL A 177 16.03 -6.24 -1.28
N PRO A 178 17.20 -6.65 -1.80
CA PRO A 178 18.43 -6.65 -1.03
C PRO A 178 18.72 -5.23 -0.56
N GLU A 179 19.42 -5.10 0.54
CA GLU A 179 19.79 -3.80 1.08
C GLU A 179 20.48 -2.95 0.00
N GLY A 180 19.88 -1.80 -0.34
CA GLY A 180 20.41 -0.87 -1.34
C GLY A 180 19.87 -0.95 -2.76
N ASP A 181 18.93 -1.84 -3.06
CA ASP A 181 18.33 -1.93 -4.39
C ASP A 181 16.98 -1.19 -4.49
N ASP A 182 16.81 -0.41 -5.54
CA ASP A 182 15.55 0.27 -5.87
C ASP A 182 14.62 -0.65 -6.64
N GLY A 183 13.48 -1.00 -6.08
CA GLY A 183 12.44 -1.73 -6.78
C GLY A 183 11.83 -0.89 -7.91
N LYS A 184 11.23 -1.57 -8.90
CA LYS A 184 10.53 -0.88 -10.01
C LYS A 184 9.03 -1.02 -9.84
N PHE A 185 8.31 0.10 -10.01
CA PHE A 185 6.87 0.11 -10.02
C PHE A 185 6.29 -0.61 -11.26
N ASN A 186 5.22 -1.34 -11.02
CA ASN A 186 4.32 -1.87 -12.04
C ASN A 186 2.88 -1.58 -11.60
N ARG A 187 1.93 -2.49 -11.67
CA ARG A 187 0.54 -2.29 -11.20
C ARG A 187 0.40 -2.27 -9.68
N GLY A 188 1.42 -2.62 -8.98
CA GLY A 188 1.56 -2.52 -7.53
C GLY A 188 2.96 -2.95 -7.17
N SER A 189 3.45 -2.52 -6.02
CA SER A 189 4.82 -2.77 -5.61
C SER A 189 4.89 -3.30 -4.20
N PHE A 190 5.61 -4.40 -4.05
CA PHE A 190 5.92 -5.00 -2.76
C PHE A 190 7.43 -5.00 -2.57
N PHE A 191 7.87 -4.34 -1.51
CA PHE A 191 9.26 -4.25 -1.13
C PHE A 191 9.44 -4.95 0.19
N PHE A 192 10.15 -6.07 0.20
CA PHE A 192 10.35 -6.90 1.38
C PHE A 192 11.82 -7.06 1.70
N ARG A 193 12.14 -6.95 3.00
CA ARG A 193 13.47 -7.20 3.52
C ARG A 193 13.41 -7.65 4.98
N GLN A 194 14.54 -8.13 5.50
CA GLN A 194 14.63 -8.52 6.91
C GLN A 194 14.68 -7.30 7.84
N ALA A 195 15.48 -6.29 7.49
CA ALA A 195 15.66 -5.08 8.27
C ALA A 195 14.44 -4.13 8.19
N PRO A 196 14.17 -3.34 9.24
CA PRO A 196 13.16 -2.27 9.19
C PRO A 196 13.43 -1.27 8.07
N TRP A 197 12.39 -0.68 7.53
CA TRP A 197 12.46 0.40 6.56
C TRP A 197 12.68 1.73 7.27
N SER A 198 13.65 2.52 6.81
CA SER A 198 13.82 3.89 7.26
C SER A 198 13.01 4.87 6.41
N ARG A 199 12.77 6.06 6.93
CA ARG A 199 12.17 7.15 6.18
C ARG A 199 12.91 7.40 4.86
N SER A 200 14.26 7.46 4.90
CA SER A 200 15.06 7.71 3.71
C SER A 200 14.91 6.65 2.64
N ASP A 201 14.81 5.36 3.00
CA ASP A 201 14.57 4.29 2.04
C ASP A 201 13.21 4.45 1.34
N MET A 202 12.17 4.78 2.11
CA MET A 202 10.81 4.93 1.57
C MET A 202 10.68 6.17 0.69
N VAL A 203 11.35 7.28 1.04
CA VAL A 203 11.38 8.52 0.23
C VAL A 203 11.98 8.29 -1.16
N HIS A 204 12.88 7.34 -1.36
CA HIS A 204 13.38 7.02 -2.70
C HIS A 204 12.31 6.33 -3.58
N VAL A 205 11.43 5.54 -2.98
CA VAL A 205 10.43 4.75 -3.71
C VAL A 205 9.15 5.53 -3.99
N LEU A 206 8.62 6.23 -2.99
CA LEU A 206 7.29 6.82 -3.05
C LEU A 206 7.13 7.86 -4.17
N PRO A 207 8.06 8.81 -4.39
CA PRO A 207 7.93 9.78 -5.49
C PRO A 207 8.02 9.13 -6.86
N GLU A 208 8.77 8.04 -7.02
CA GLU A 208 8.85 7.32 -8.30
C GLU A 208 7.51 6.67 -8.65
N VAL A 209 6.89 5.97 -7.69
CA VAL A 209 5.58 5.35 -7.88
C VAL A 209 4.52 6.41 -8.22
N ALA A 210 4.46 7.50 -7.45
CA ALA A 210 3.53 8.59 -7.67
C ALA A 210 3.75 9.28 -9.02
N SER A 211 5.00 9.56 -9.40
CA SER A 211 5.33 10.17 -10.69
C SER A 211 4.84 9.31 -11.86
N ARG A 212 4.98 8.00 -11.79
CA ARG A 212 4.49 7.09 -12.83
C ARG A 212 2.97 7.06 -12.90
N ALA A 213 2.30 7.09 -11.76
CA ALA A 213 0.85 7.18 -11.71
C ALA A 213 0.36 8.51 -12.33
N ILE A 214 1.00 9.63 -11.99
CA ILE A 214 0.69 10.94 -12.57
C ILE A 214 0.90 10.94 -14.10
N HIS A 215 2.04 10.46 -14.59
CA HIS A 215 2.28 10.37 -16.02
C HIS A 215 1.27 9.48 -16.75
N PHE A 216 0.85 8.38 -16.10
CA PHE A 216 -0.21 7.53 -16.64
C PHE A 216 -1.54 8.28 -16.75
N TYR A 217 -1.93 9.04 -15.71
CA TYR A 217 -3.16 9.83 -15.75
C TYR A 217 -3.08 10.99 -16.75
N ILE A 218 -1.94 11.65 -16.87
CA ILE A 218 -1.73 12.66 -17.92
C ILE A 218 -1.91 12.04 -19.31
N ALA A 219 -1.34 10.86 -19.57
CA ALA A 219 -1.49 10.16 -20.83
C ALA A 219 -2.94 9.74 -21.10
N LYS A 220 -3.70 9.37 -20.06
CA LYS A 220 -5.09 8.93 -20.16
C LYS A 220 -6.09 10.09 -20.32
N TYR A 221 -5.91 11.16 -19.54
CA TYR A 221 -6.90 12.24 -19.39
C TYR A 221 -6.45 13.59 -19.97
N GLY A 222 -5.17 13.74 -20.30
CA GLY A 222 -4.55 15.01 -20.64
C GLY A 222 -4.10 15.83 -19.43
N GLU A 223 -3.09 16.67 -19.62
CA GLU A 223 -2.53 17.50 -18.52
C GLU A 223 -3.56 18.53 -18.01
N ASP A 224 -4.39 19.05 -18.90
CA ASP A 224 -5.41 20.06 -18.56
C ASP A 224 -6.55 19.53 -17.70
N ALA A 225 -6.63 18.21 -17.51
CA ALA A 225 -7.65 17.59 -16.64
C ALA A 225 -7.42 17.84 -15.16
N PHE A 226 -6.23 18.30 -14.74
CA PHE A 226 -5.84 18.40 -13.33
C PHE A 226 -5.69 19.84 -12.85
N HIS A 227 -5.91 20.07 -11.54
CA HIS A 227 -5.62 21.33 -10.88
C HIS A 227 -4.13 21.46 -10.58
N LYS A 228 -3.58 22.59 -11.03
CA LYS A 228 -2.27 23.10 -10.60
C LYS A 228 -2.44 24.07 -9.45
#